data_9334af94a12bc10c3f571b15fd3d4989
#
_entry.id   9334af94a12bc10c3f571b15fd3d4989
#
_cell.length_a   1.000
_cell.length_b   1.000
_cell.length_c   1.000
_cell.angle_alpha   90.00
_cell.angle_beta   90.00
_cell.angle_gamma   90.00
#
_symmetry.space_group_name_H-M   'P 1'
#
loop_
_entity.id
_entity.type
_entity.pdbx_description
1 polymer ?
#
loop_
_entity_poly.entity_id
_entity_poly.type
_entity_poly.pdbx_seq_one_letter_code
_entity_poly.pdbx_strand_id
1 'polypeptide(L)'
;ADNPIALVNSVNPFRIEGQKSLGYEICEQLNNEAPDRIIVPVGNAGNISAIWKGLKEFYQLGLIKKLPKMTGIQAVGSAPIVQAIKTDCDKIIPVENPETVATAIRIGAPVSWKKAVNAIRESHGTAETVTDEEILNSQKQLAQIEGIFVEPASAASIAGLNKLIK
;
A
#
# COMPACT_ATOMS: atom_id res chain seq x y z
N ALA A 1 -28.40 -15.52 -9.63
CA ALA A 1 -28.46 -14.32 -10.46
C ALA A 1 -27.85 -14.64 -11.82
N ASP A 2 -28.70 -14.72 -12.84
CA ASP A 2 -28.34 -15.23 -14.17
C ASP A 2 -27.85 -14.13 -15.14
N ASN A 3 -27.20 -13.12 -14.60
CA ASN A 3 -26.64 -12.06 -15.44
C ASN A 3 -25.15 -12.36 -15.69
N PRO A 4 -24.68 -12.29 -16.97
CA PRO A 4 -23.28 -12.52 -17.33
C PRO A 4 -22.42 -11.31 -16.94
N ILE A 5 -22.31 -11.04 -15.64
CA ILE A 5 -21.51 -9.91 -15.10
C ILE A 5 -20.16 -10.47 -14.65
N ALA A 6 -19.09 -9.99 -15.27
CA ALA A 6 -17.73 -10.26 -14.82
C ALA A 6 -17.35 -9.31 -13.69
N LEU A 7 -16.91 -9.87 -12.55
CA LEU A 7 -16.41 -9.08 -11.42
C LEU A 7 -14.96 -8.68 -11.68
N VAL A 8 -14.73 -7.39 -11.95
CA VAL A 8 -13.42 -6.82 -12.28
C VAL A 8 -12.79 -6.02 -11.14
N ASN A 9 -13.33 -6.12 -9.93
CA ASN A 9 -12.87 -5.37 -8.75
C ASN A 9 -11.87 -6.21 -7.91
N SER A 10 -11.64 -5.80 -6.67
CA SER A 10 -10.57 -6.24 -5.74
C SER A 10 -10.44 -7.76 -5.55
N VAL A 11 -11.51 -8.51 -5.77
CA VAL A 11 -11.49 -9.99 -5.72
C VAL A 11 -10.95 -10.64 -6.99
N ASN A 12 -10.82 -9.89 -8.09
CA ASN A 12 -10.35 -10.42 -9.36
C ASN A 12 -8.81 -10.55 -9.34
N PRO A 13 -8.26 -11.78 -9.49
CA PRO A 13 -6.81 -11.99 -9.44
C PRO A 13 -6.06 -11.31 -10.57
N PHE A 14 -6.67 -11.10 -11.74
CA PHE A 14 -6.06 -10.40 -12.86
C PHE A 14 -5.73 -8.94 -12.56
N ARG A 15 -6.37 -8.33 -11.56
CA ARG A 15 -5.97 -6.99 -11.11
C ARG A 15 -4.55 -6.97 -10.52
N ILE A 16 -4.17 -7.98 -9.76
CA ILE A 16 -2.80 -8.11 -9.23
C ILE A 16 -1.80 -8.29 -10.38
N GLU A 17 -2.16 -9.12 -11.37
CA GLU A 17 -1.32 -9.35 -12.55
C GLU A 17 -1.13 -8.07 -13.39
N GLY A 18 -2.17 -7.27 -13.55
CA GLY A 18 -2.05 -6.00 -14.27
C GLY A 18 -1.31 -4.93 -13.46
N GLN A 19 -1.64 -4.77 -12.17
CA GLN A 19 -1.06 -3.73 -11.31
C GLN A 19 0.40 -4.01 -10.92
N LYS A 20 0.91 -5.23 -11.06
CA LYS A 20 2.31 -5.56 -10.76
C LYS A 20 3.32 -4.79 -11.64
N SER A 21 2.89 -4.32 -12.83
CA SER A 21 3.70 -3.48 -13.72
C SER A 21 4.20 -2.20 -13.04
N LEU A 22 3.47 -1.69 -12.04
CA LEU A 22 3.92 -0.55 -11.25
C LEU A 22 5.27 -0.82 -10.57
N GLY A 23 5.49 -2.04 -10.07
CA GLY A 23 6.79 -2.45 -9.52
C GLY A 23 7.91 -2.46 -10.57
N TYR A 24 7.59 -2.83 -11.81
CA TYR A 24 8.51 -2.80 -12.95
C TYR A 24 8.90 -1.37 -13.31
N GLU A 25 7.87 -0.53 -13.53
CA GLU A 25 8.05 0.87 -13.92
C GLU A 25 8.86 1.68 -12.90
N ILE A 26 8.66 1.43 -11.59
CA ILE A 26 9.49 2.06 -10.56
C ILE A 26 10.97 1.71 -10.76
N CYS A 27 11.29 0.44 -10.98
CA CYS A 27 12.68 0.01 -11.17
C CYS A 27 13.26 0.51 -12.49
N GLU A 28 12.50 0.45 -13.58
CA GLU A 28 12.93 0.93 -14.89
C GLU A 28 13.24 2.44 -14.88
N GLN A 29 12.38 3.25 -14.24
CA GLN A 29 12.59 4.69 -14.10
C GLN A 29 13.77 5.04 -13.19
N LEU A 30 14.20 4.12 -12.35
CA LEU A 30 15.38 4.23 -11.49
C LEU A 30 16.60 3.49 -12.10
N ASN A 31 16.68 3.32 -13.43
CA ASN A 31 17.77 2.65 -14.14
C ASN A 31 17.99 1.20 -13.69
N ASN A 32 16.95 0.45 -13.49
CA ASN A 32 16.91 -0.92 -12.95
C ASN A 32 17.52 -1.04 -11.53
N GLU A 33 17.39 0.01 -10.75
CA GLU A 33 17.71 -0.01 -9.33
C GLU A 33 16.42 0.00 -8.50
N ALA A 34 16.32 -0.91 -7.54
CA ALA A 34 15.23 -0.87 -6.59
C ALA A 34 15.53 0.18 -5.51
N PRO A 35 14.54 1.02 -5.12
CA PRO A 35 14.71 1.94 -4.01
C PRO A 35 14.91 1.17 -2.69
N ASP A 36 15.35 1.83 -1.63
CA ASP A 36 15.51 1.16 -0.33
C ASP A 36 14.16 0.84 0.30
N ARG A 37 13.13 1.65 0.03
CA ARG A 37 11.80 1.49 0.60
C ARG A 37 10.73 2.01 -0.36
N ILE A 38 9.59 1.32 -0.39
CA ILE A 38 8.36 1.77 -1.06
C ILE A 38 7.27 1.93 -0.02
N ILE A 39 6.69 3.13 0.07
CA ILE A 39 5.64 3.48 1.02
C ILE A 39 4.35 3.66 0.25
N VAL A 40 3.32 2.90 0.59
CA VAL A 40 2.03 2.94 -0.12
C VAL A 40 0.84 3.01 0.85
N PRO A 41 -0.22 3.72 0.48
CA PRO A 41 -1.47 3.69 1.22
C PRO A 41 -2.15 2.33 1.03
N VAL A 42 -2.79 1.82 2.08
CA VAL A 42 -3.38 0.47 2.08
C VAL A 42 -4.86 0.50 2.43
N GLY A 43 -5.71 0.31 1.43
CA GLY A 43 -7.14 0.01 1.57
C GLY A 43 -7.40 -1.50 1.43
N ASN A 44 -7.90 -1.95 0.27
CA ASN A 44 -8.11 -3.38 -0.04
C ASN A 44 -6.81 -4.21 -0.18
N ALA A 45 -5.67 -3.57 -0.04
CA ALA A 45 -4.33 -4.18 -0.06
C ALA A 45 -3.90 -4.78 -1.42
N GLY A 46 -4.63 -4.50 -2.50
CA GLY A 46 -4.27 -4.96 -3.85
C GLY A 46 -2.98 -4.32 -4.36
N ASN A 47 -2.83 -3.01 -4.19
CA ASN A 47 -1.69 -2.24 -4.69
C ASN A 47 -0.35 -2.72 -4.11
N ILE A 48 -0.19 -2.74 -2.79
CA ILE A 48 1.04 -3.21 -2.13
C ILE A 48 1.37 -4.66 -2.52
N SER A 49 0.34 -5.50 -2.64
CA SER A 49 0.48 -6.91 -3.05
C SER A 49 0.98 -7.05 -4.49
N ALA A 50 0.48 -6.20 -5.39
CA ALA A 50 0.86 -6.21 -6.80
C ALA A 50 2.29 -5.68 -7.00
N ILE A 51 2.63 -4.55 -6.38
CA ILE A 51 3.98 -3.99 -6.42
C ILE A 51 5.00 -5.02 -5.93
N TRP A 52 4.74 -5.64 -4.77
CA TRP A 52 5.64 -6.66 -4.22
C TRP A 52 5.80 -7.86 -5.16
N LYS A 53 4.72 -8.29 -5.80
CA LYS A 53 4.78 -9.37 -6.80
C LYS A 53 5.68 -8.99 -7.97
N GLY A 54 5.50 -7.82 -8.56
CA GLY A 54 6.32 -7.34 -9.67
C GLY A 54 7.80 -7.24 -9.30
N LEU A 55 8.11 -6.66 -8.14
CA LEU A 55 9.49 -6.55 -7.65
C LEU A 55 10.15 -7.91 -7.47
N LYS A 56 9.42 -8.91 -6.93
CA LYS A 56 9.96 -10.28 -6.81
C LYS A 56 10.24 -10.92 -8.17
N GLU A 57 9.38 -10.69 -9.16
CA GLU A 57 9.60 -11.19 -10.52
C GLU A 57 10.85 -10.55 -11.14
N PHE A 58 11.05 -9.23 -11.02
CA PHE A 58 12.25 -8.54 -11.49
C PHE A 58 13.52 -9.02 -10.79
N TYR A 59 13.45 -9.26 -9.49
CA TYR A 59 14.57 -9.81 -8.73
C TYR A 59 14.91 -11.24 -9.16
N GLN A 60 13.91 -12.10 -9.37
CA GLN A 60 14.09 -13.48 -9.84
C GLN A 60 14.68 -13.56 -11.25
N LEU A 61 14.35 -12.61 -12.12
CA LEU A 61 14.90 -12.46 -13.45
C LEU A 61 16.31 -11.82 -13.48
N GLY A 62 16.83 -11.40 -12.32
CA GLY A 62 18.14 -10.73 -12.22
C GLY A 62 18.16 -9.30 -12.75
N LEU A 63 16.99 -8.68 -12.99
CA LEU A 63 16.87 -7.32 -13.49
C LEU A 63 17.15 -6.27 -12.40
N ILE A 64 16.91 -6.61 -11.14
CA ILE A 64 17.31 -5.81 -9.97
C ILE A 64 18.12 -6.68 -9.00
N LYS A 65 19.05 -6.06 -8.27
CA LYS A 65 19.99 -6.75 -7.37
C LYS A 65 19.51 -6.89 -5.92
N LYS A 66 18.50 -6.12 -5.53
CA LYS A 66 17.92 -6.11 -4.18
C LYS A 66 16.42 -5.89 -4.24
N LEU A 67 15.73 -6.29 -3.18
CA LEU A 67 14.31 -5.99 -2.98
C LEU A 67 14.15 -4.82 -2.00
N PRO A 68 13.21 -3.89 -2.23
CA PRO A 68 12.94 -2.79 -1.31
C PRO A 68 12.16 -3.27 -0.08
N LYS A 69 12.23 -2.52 1.00
CA LYS A 69 11.32 -2.70 2.14
C LYS A 69 9.93 -2.14 1.78
N MET A 70 8.88 -2.94 1.95
CA MET A 70 7.51 -2.49 1.71
C MET A 70 6.92 -1.89 2.98
N THR A 71 6.34 -0.72 2.89
CA THR A 71 5.70 -0.05 4.01
C THR A 71 4.24 0.28 3.67
N GLY A 72 3.33 -0.28 4.45
CA GLY A 72 1.90 -0.05 4.32
C GLY A 72 1.42 1.03 5.28
N ILE A 73 0.67 2.03 4.78
CA ILE A 73 0.10 3.09 5.59
C ILE A 73 -1.42 2.96 5.59
N GLN A 74 -2.02 2.98 6.77
CA GLN A 74 -3.46 3.01 6.96
C GLN A 74 -3.88 4.20 7.83
N ALA A 75 -5.10 4.67 7.66
CA ALA A 75 -5.68 5.67 8.57
C ALA A 75 -5.98 5.02 9.93
N VAL A 76 -5.82 5.77 11.02
CA VAL A 76 -6.08 5.27 12.40
C VAL A 76 -7.46 4.61 12.52
N GLY A 77 -8.49 5.22 11.94
CA GLY A 77 -9.86 4.69 11.98
C GLY A 77 -10.13 3.50 11.04
N SER A 78 -9.10 3.00 10.30
CA SER A 78 -9.25 1.90 9.35
C SER A 78 -7.91 1.15 9.17
N ALA A 79 -7.39 0.51 10.23
CA ALA A 79 -6.02 0.00 10.28
C ALA A 79 -5.87 -1.49 10.65
N PRO A 80 -6.67 -2.42 10.09
CA PRO A 80 -6.61 -3.83 10.47
C PRO A 80 -5.28 -4.52 10.11
N ILE A 81 -4.62 -4.09 9.02
CA ILE A 81 -3.32 -4.66 8.60
C ILE A 81 -2.20 -4.14 9.49
N VAL A 82 -2.20 -2.85 9.81
CA VAL A 82 -1.21 -2.28 10.75
C VAL A 82 -1.30 -2.98 12.10
N GLN A 83 -2.52 -3.21 12.61
CA GLN A 83 -2.72 -3.94 13.85
C GLN A 83 -2.13 -5.35 13.78
N ALA A 84 -2.40 -6.11 12.72
CA ALA A 84 -1.86 -7.46 12.55
C ALA A 84 -0.33 -7.48 12.50
N ILE A 85 0.31 -6.52 11.83
CA ILE A 85 1.77 -6.39 11.76
C ILE A 85 2.35 -6.03 13.14
N LYS A 86 1.78 -5.04 13.84
CA LYS A 86 2.28 -4.58 15.15
C LYS A 86 2.11 -5.62 16.27
N THR A 87 1.10 -6.47 16.18
CA THR A 87 0.86 -7.54 17.16
C THR A 87 1.42 -8.90 16.74
N ASP A 88 2.12 -8.95 15.61
CA ASP A 88 2.63 -10.17 14.97
C ASP A 88 1.55 -11.27 14.80
N CYS A 89 0.34 -10.86 14.49
CA CYS A 89 -0.80 -11.76 14.34
C CYS A 89 -0.92 -12.22 12.87
N ASP A 90 -1.22 -13.51 12.68
CA ASP A 90 -1.43 -14.10 11.35
C ASP A 90 -2.83 -13.85 10.77
N LYS A 91 -3.66 -13.13 11.49
CA LYS A 91 -5.02 -12.76 11.07
C LYS A 91 -5.26 -11.28 11.34
N ILE A 92 -6.03 -10.66 10.47
CA ILE A 92 -6.57 -9.32 10.74
C ILE A 92 -7.84 -9.44 11.59
N ILE A 93 -8.08 -8.42 12.42
CA ILE A 93 -9.37 -8.17 13.05
C ILE A 93 -10.03 -7.08 12.20
N PRO A 94 -11.15 -7.36 11.51
CA PRO A 94 -11.85 -6.34 10.73
C PRO A 94 -12.32 -5.18 11.59
N VAL A 95 -12.28 -3.98 11.03
CA VAL A 95 -12.88 -2.78 11.62
C VAL A 95 -14.30 -2.67 11.10
N GLU A 96 -15.30 -2.76 11.97
CA GLU A 96 -16.71 -2.77 11.57
C GLU A 96 -17.17 -1.42 11.00
N ASN A 97 -16.75 -0.33 11.61
CA ASN A 97 -17.11 1.04 11.21
C ASN A 97 -15.83 1.82 10.87
N PRO A 98 -15.24 1.60 9.69
CA PRO A 98 -14.03 2.30 9.30
C PRO A 98 -14.34 3.78 9.02
N GLU A 99 -13.55 4.68 9.62
CA GLU A 99 -13.72 6.13 9.48
C GLU A 99 -12.40 6.81 9.14
N THR A 100 -12.40 7.60 8.05
CA THR A 100 -11.30 8.47 7.65
C THR A 100 -11.74 9.39 6.50
N VAL A 101 -11.15 10.56 6.38
CA VAL A 101 -11.28 11.45 5.20
C VAL A 101 -10.66 10.83 3.93
N ALA A 102 -9.74 9.91 4.09
CA ALA A 102 -9.09 9.19 2.99
C ALA A 102 -9.98 8.03 2.49
N THR A 103 -11.06 8.36 1.78
CA THR A 103 -12.14 7.43 1.41
C THR A 103 -11.65 6.21 0.63
N ALA A 104 -10.63 6.33 -0.22
CA ALA A 104 -10.09 5.22 -1.00
C ALA A 104 -9.37 4.14 -0.14
N ILE A 105 -8.96 4.48 1.09
CA ILE A 105 -8.40 3.53 2.07
C ILE A 105 -9.32 3.28 3.27
N ARG A 106 -10.56 3.77 3.25
CA ARG A 106 -11.58 3.51 4.26
C ARG A 106 -12.16 2.10 4.14
N ILE A 107 -11.34 1.10 4.39
CA ILE A 107 -11.65 -0.32 4.20
C ILE A 107 -11.38 -1.09 5.50
N GLY A 108 -12.46 -1.50 6.17
CA GLY A 108 -12.36 -2.25 7.44
C GLY A 108 -11.98 -3.72 7.27
N ALA A 109 -12.31 -4.35 6.12
CA ALA A 109 -12.02 -5.76 5.84
C ALA A 109 -11.31 -5.91 4.49
N PRO A 110 -10.00 -5.65 4.40
CA PRO A 110 -9.23 -5.73 3.16
C PRO A 110 -9.25 -7.10 2.51
N VAL A 111 -9.63 -7.20 1.24
CA VAL A 111 -9.71 -8.48 0.51
C VAL A 111 -8.34 -9.15 0.37
N SER A 112 -7.30 -8.38 0.05
CA SER A 112 -5.96 -8.91 -0.20
C SER A 112 -5.03 -8.83 1.04
N TRP A 113 -5.58 -8.79 2.25
CA TRP A 113 -4.80 -8.58 3.47
C TRP A 113 -3.66 -9.59 3.67
N LYS A 114 -3.90 -10.88 3.39
CA LYS A 114 -2.85 -11.92 3.52
C LYS A 114 -1.63 -11.62 2.64
N LYS A 115 -1.87 -11.19 1.40
CA LYS A 115 -0.80 -10.85 0.46
C LYS A 115 -0.04 -9.61 0.92
N ALA A 116 -0.73 -8.61 1.48
CA ALA A 116 -0.08 -7.41 2.01
C ALA A 116 0.75 -7.69 3.27
N VAL A 117 0.22 -8.47 4.21
CA VAL A 117 0.96 -8.89 5.42
C VAL A 117 2.23 -9.64 5.00
N ASN A 118 2.11 -10.58 4.05
CA ASN A 118 3.27 -11.30 3.52
C ASN A 118 4.27 -10.36 2.84
N ALA A 119 3.82 -9.42 2.00
CA ALA A 119 4.70 -8.46 1.34
C ALA A 119 5.50 -7.62 2.34
N ILE A 120 4.86 -7.16 3.42
CA ILE A 120 5.50 -6.38 4.47
C ILE A 120 6.51 -7.22 5.24
N ARG A 121 6.13 -8.44 5.65
CA ARG A 121 7.01 -9.35 6.41
C ARG A 121 8.20 -9.85 5.57
N GLU A 122 7.94 -10.37 4.38
CA GLU A 122 8.99 -10.89 3.46
C GLU A 122 10.02 -9.82 3.09
N SER A 123 9.58 -8.57 2.97
CA SER A 123 10.47 -7.44 2.64
C SER A 123 11.20 -6.85 3.85
N HIS A 124 11.00 -7.39 5.05
CA HIS A 124 11.45 -6.77 6.31
C HIS A 124 10.99 -5.29 6.43
N GLY A 125 9.80 -5.02 5.91
CA GLY A 125 9.17 -3.72 5.93
C GLY A 125 8.41 -3.44 7.24
N THR A 126 7.51 -2.46 7.20
CA THR A 126 6.71 -2.09 8.35
C THR A 126 5.31 -1.63 7.94
N ALA A 127 4.45 -1.44 8.91
CA ALA A 127 3.15 -0.81 8.69
C ALA A 127 2.91 0.25 9.78
N GLU A 128 2.33 1.40 9.37
CA GLU A 128 2.09 2.51 10.29
C GLU A 128 0.72 3.13 10.06
N THR A 129 0.17 3.72 11.13
CA THR A 129 -1.08 4.48 11.07
C THR A 129 -0.80 5.97 10.98
N VAL A 130 -1.70 6.68 10.29
CA VAL A 130 -1.72 8.13 10.23
C VAL A 130 -3.11 8.66 10.58
N THR A 131 -3.17 9.82 11.24
CA THR A 131 -4.44 10.49 11.54
C THR A 131 -4.94 11.25 10.31
N ASP A 132 -6.22 11.61 10.30
CA ASP A 132 -6.80 12.45 9.24
C ASP A 132 -6.13 13.83 9.18
N GLU A 133 -5.75 14.38 10.34
CA GLU A 133 -4.99 15.62 10.40
C GLU A 133 -3.61 15.51 9.76
N GLU A 134 -2.86 14.44 10.05
CA GLU A 134 -1.56 14.17 9.42
C GLU A 134 -1.69 14.01 7.90
N ILE A 135 -2.74 13.34 7.44
CA ILE A 135 -3.05 13.17 6.01
C ILE A 135 -3.30 14.53 5.33
N LEU A 136 -4.21 15.34 5.88
CA LEU A 136 -4.56 16.64 5.30
C LEU A 136 -3.39 17.63 5.34
N ASN A 137 -2.61 17.63 6.42
CA ASN A 137 -1.39 18.44 6.50
C ASN A 137 -0.36 18.02 5.44
N SER A 138 -0.15 16.72 5.25
CA SER A 138 0.76 16.20 4.22
C SER A 138 0.27 16.49 2.79
N GLN A 139 -1.04 16.41 2.55
CA GLN A 139 -1.65 16.82 1.28
C GLN A 139 -1.34 18.29 0.95
N LYS A 140 -1.53 19.16 1.93
CA LYS A 140 -1.25 20.60 1.79
C LYS A 140 0.25 20.86 1.56
N GLN A 141 1.12 20.21 2.34
CA GLN A 141 2.58 20.34 2.19
C GLN A 141 3.03 19.89 0.79
N LEU A 142 2.56 18.75 0.30
CA LEU A 142 2.92 18.26 -1.02
C LEU A 142 2.50 19.25 -2.13
N ALA A 143 1.29 19.80 -2.04
CA ALA A 143 0.84 20.81 -2.97
C ALA A 143 1.66 22.10 -2.92
N GLN A 144 2.06 22.55 -1.72
CA GLN A 144 2.81 23.81 -1.54
C GLN A 144 4.28 23.69 -1.93
N ILE A 145 4.91 22.56 -1.63
CA ILE A 145 6.37 22.37 -1.80
C ILE A 145 6.69 21.83 -3.19
N GLU A 146 5.94 20.82 -3.64
CA GLU A 146 6.22 20.10 -4.89
C GLU A 146 5.28 20.48 -6.05
N GLY A 147 4.24 21.28 -5.78
CA GLY A 147 3.22 21.61 -6.78
C GLY A 147 2.35 20.41 -7.20
N ILE A 148 2.35 19.33 -6.42
CA ILE A 148 1.62 18.10 -6.71
C ILE A 148 0.38 18.04 -5.83
N PHE A 149 -0.79 18.03 -6.45
CA PHE A 149 -2.06 17.84 -5.74
C PHE A 149 -2.55 16.40 -5.89
N VAL A 150 -2.81 15.75 -4.76
CA VAL A 150 -3.26 14.36 -4.69
C VAL A 150 -4.49 14.24 -3.80
N GLU A 151 -5.23 13.14 -3.91
CA GLU A 151 -6.30 12.83 -2.96
C GLU A 151 -5.76 12.52 -1.54
N PRO A 152 -6.58 12.62 -0.49
CA PRO A 152 -6.15 12.31 0.88
C PRO A 152 -5.54 10.91 1.05
N ALA A 153 -6.09 9.90 0.36
CA ALA A 153 -5.56 8.54 0.44
C ALA A 153 -4.10 8.45 -0.08
N SER A 154 -3.77 9.16 -1.17
CA SER A 154 -2.41 9.22 -1.68
C SER A 154 -1.48 9.98 -0.72
N ALA A 155 -1.96 11.09 -0.13
CA ALA A 155 -1.20 11.87 0.85
C ALA A 155 -0.86 11.09 2.12
N ALA A 156 -1.63 10.02 2.44
CA ALA A 156 -1.33 9.15 3.57
C ALA A 156 0.08 8.54 3.49
N SER A 157 0.61 8.27 2.28
CA SER A 157 1.98 7.77 2.12
C SER A 157 3.02 8.80 2.58
N ILE A 158 2.81 10.08 2.31
CA ILE A 158 3.69 11.19 2.74
C ILE A 158 3.58 11.39 4.26
N ALA A 159 2.35 11.33 4.82
CA ALA A 159 2.15 11.37 6.26
C ALA A 159 2.90 10.23 6.96
N GLY A 160 2.86 9.03 6.38
CA GLY A 160 3.61 7.87 6.87
C GLY A 160 5.12 8.05 6.77
N LEU A 161 5.62 8.61 5.65
CA LEU A 161 7.04 8.95 5.51
C LEU A 161 7.49 9.90 6.62
N ASN A 162 6.74 10.97 6.87
CA ASN A 162 7.05 11.96 7.91
C ASN A 162 7.13 11.33 9.31
N LYS A 163 6.41 10.23 9.58
CA LYS A 163 6.53 9.46 10.83
C LYS A 163 7.76 8.59 10.90
N LEU A 164 8.19 8.05 9.78
CA LEU A 164 9.30 7.09 9.73
C LEU A 164 10.68 7.74 9.78
N ILE A 165 10.77 9.02 9.46
CA ILE A 165 12.04 9.78 9.46
C ILE A 165 12.29 10.59 10.74
N LYS A 166 11.32 10.58 11.68
CA LYS A 166 11.47 11.15 13.02
C LYS A 166 12.15 10.17 13.96
#